data_a2846c71c13347a1ad6872800fab852d
#
_entry.id   a2846c71c13347a1ad6872800fab852d
#
_cell.length_a   1.000
_cell.length_b   1.000
_cell.length_c   1.000
_cell.angle_alpha   90.00
_cell.angle_beta   90.00
_cell.angle_gamma   90.00
#
_symmetry.space_group_name_H-M   'P 1'
#
loop_
_entity.id
_entity.type
_entity.pdbx_description
1 polymer ?
#
loop_
_entity_poly.entity_id
_entity_poly.type
_entity_poly.pdbx_seq_one_letter_code
_entity_poly.pdbx_strand_id
1 'polypeptide(L)'
;MGSEPVITPTLVRRLLQEQHPDLGELKVGEIVQGWDNTMVRLGDELALRLPRHQMGERLLGQEIQWLPVLGLQTGMSVPAAVWTGVPLAASPDGPGYPYRWAVVPWTAGRSAGDLTAEIRDAYAEPFARTLAALHVPGAAGAPVSPVGRGQGIETVLDRVRERLRDRTAELGERQVGHLGELIQQALDARPHEGPPRWLHGDPHPRNTVLTAAPQDEGPGSPQLVDFGDLCVGDPASDLGQSWDHFTSAGRERFRAAYGQARGLTAEDDQALWTRARGWAVHYALIYLDPHRPEELRRAGGRMLEVLDS
;
A
#
# COMPACT_ATOMS: atom_id res chain seq x y z
N MET A 1 1.70 27.59 -5.04
CA MET A 1 1.82 26.17 -5.39
C MET A 1 2.25 26.11 -6.85
N GLY A 2 3.40 25.52 -7.18
CA GLY A 2 3.82 25.30 -8.57
C GLY A 2 2.82 24.36 -9.25
N SER A 3 2.60 24.54 -10.56
CA SER A 3 1.81 23.60 -11.35
C SER A 3 2.50 22.22 -11.35
N GLU A 4 1.70 21.15 -11.31
CA GLU A 4 2.24 19.79 -11.45
C GLU A 4 3.03 19.65 -12.76
N PRO A 5 4.18 18.94 -12.75
CA PRO A 5 4.96 18.74 -13.96
C PRO A 5 4.19 17.86 -14.96
N VAL A 6 4.15 18.28 -16.21
CA VAL A 6 3.55 17.47 -17.29
C VAL A 6 4.59 16.46 -17.76
N ILE A 7 4.36 15.19 -17.50
CA ILE A 7 5.24 14.09 -17.90
C ILE A 7 4.92 13.69 -19.35
N THR A 8 5.89 13.86 -20.21
CA THR A 8 5.80 13.52 -21.65
C THR A 8 6.93 12.57 -22.03
N PRO A 9 6.79 11.78 -23.12
CA PRO A 9 7.89 10.95 -23.62
C PRO A 9 9.17 11.76 -23.92
N THR A 10 9.04 13.01 -24.35
CA THR A 10 10.17 13.91 -24.59
C THR A 10 10.91 14.26 -23.32
N LEU A 11 10.19 14.62 -22.26
CA LEU A 11 10.79 14.88 -20.94
C LEU A 11 11.50 13.64 -20.40
N VAL A 12 10.87 12.48 -20.49
CA VAL A 12 11.44 11.20 -20.04
C VAL A 12 12.73 10.88 -20.77
N ARG A 13 12.76 10.98 -22.11
CA ARG A 13 13.98 10.76 -22.89
C ARG A 13 15.09 11.73 -22.50
N ARG A 14 14.74 13.00 -22.29
CA ARG A 14 15.70 14.01 -21.86
C ARG A 14 16.29 13.69 -20.47
N LEU A 15 15.47 13.30 -19.49
CA LEU A 15 15.95 12.88 -18.18
C LEU A 15 16.95 11.71 -18.27
N LEU A 16 16.61 10.71 -19.09
CA LEU A 16 17.48 9.54 -19.30
C LEU A 16 18.78 9.93 -20.02
N GLN A 17 18.70 10.68 -21.12
CA GLN A 17 19.87 11.07 -21.89
C GLN A 17 20.88 11.91 -21.08
N GLU A 18 20.39 12.81 -20.22
CA GLU A 18 21.26 13.68 -19.43
C GLU A 18 21.82 12.99 -18.18
N GLN A 19 21.12 12.02 -17.60
CA GLN A 19 21.52 11.46 -16.31
C GLN A 19 21.83 9.94 -16.34
N HIS A 20 21.21 9.20 -17.25
CA HIS A 20 21.40 7.75 -17.40
C HIS A 20 21.40 7.35 -18.89
N PRO A 21 22.39 7.80 -19.68
CA PRO A 21 22.42 7.57 -21.12
C PRO A 21 22.36 6.10 -21.53
N ASP A 22 22.87 5.19 -20.68
CA ASP A 22 22.79 3.73 -20.91
C ASP A 22 21.36 3.22 -20.97
N LEU A 23 20.39 3.96 -20.43
CA LEU A 23 18.96 3.64 -20.48
C LEU A 23 18.24 4.38 -21.63
N GLY A 24 18.94 5.28 -22.32
CA GLY A 24 18.34 6.17 -23.34
C GLY A 24 17.73 5.45 -24.55
N GLU A 25 18.26 4.27 -24.88
CA GLU A 25 17.79 3.45 -26.01
C GLU A 25 16.56 2.58 -25.65
N LEU A 26 16.21 2.48 -24.36
CA LEU A 26 15.06 1.70 -23.95
C LEU A 26 13.75 2.36 -24.45
N LYS A 27 12.81 1.53 -24.84
CA LYS A 27 11.50 2.00 -25.30
C LYS A 27 10.74 2.66 -24.15
N VAL A 28 10.40 3.94 -24.33
CA VAL A 28 9.44 4.62 -23.45
C VAL A 28 8.04 4.13 -23.82
N GLY A 29 7.40 3.44 -22.88
CA GLY A 29 6.09 2.83 -23.04
C GLY A 29 4.96 3.66 -22.42
N GLU A 30 4.01 2.98 -21.81
CA GLU A 30 2.84 3.58 -21.20
C GLU A 30 3.21 4.56 -20.06
N ILE A 31 2.47 5.67 -19.99
CA ILE A 31 2.55 6.66 -18.91
C ILE A 31 1.27 6.56 -18.10
N VAL A 32 1.39 6.13 -16.86
CA VAL A 32 0.26 5.95 -15.93
C VAL A 32 0.40 6.94 -14.79
N GLN A 33 -0.60 7.80 -14.64
CA GLN A 33 -0.64 8.78 -13.59
C GLN A 33 -1.29 8.18 -12.33
N GLY A 34 -0.49 8.00 -11.28
CA GLY A 34 -0.95 7.64 -9.94
C GLY A 34 -1.28 8.87 -9.10
N TRP A 35 -1.46 8.67 -7.81
CA TRP A 35 -1.78 9.73 -6.85
C TRP A 35 -0.56 10.64 -6.58
N ASP A 36 0.55 10.05 -6.15
CA ASP A 36 1.77 10.78 -5.78
C ASP A 36 2.82 10.79 -6.89
N ASN A 37 2.78 9.81 -7.80
CA ASN A 37 3.77 9.58 -8.83
C ASN A 37 3.12 9.33 -10.19
N THR A 38 3.85 9.70 -11.25
CA THR A 38 3.61 9.18 -12.58
C THR A 38 4.58 8.04 -12.83
N MET A 39 4.06 6.89 -13.23
CA MET A 39 4.85 5.73 -13.63
C MET A 39 5.00 5.70 -15.15
N VAL A 40 6.21 5.51 -15.63
CA VAL A 40 6.48 5.40 -17.07
C VAL A 40 7.20 4.09 -17.35
N ARG A 41 6.57 3.22 -18.12
CA ARG A 41 7.17 1.96 -18.53
C ARG A 41 8.45 2.22 -19.33
N LEU A 42 9.55 1.51 -19.01
CA LEU A 42 10.82 1.62 -19.70
C LEU A 42 11.33 0.22 -20.09
N GLY A 43 11.24 -0.09 -21.37
CA GLY A 43 11.45 -1.46 -21.85
C GLY A 43 10.48 -2.45 -21.20
N ASP A 44 10.92 -3.69 -21.00
CA ASP A 44 10.08 -4.76 -20.45
C ASP A 44 10.25 -5.01 -18.95
N GLU A 45 11.33 -4.52 -18.35
CA GLU A 45 11.71 -4.86 -16.98
C GLU A 45 11.77 -3.67 -16.02
N LEU A 46 11.66 -2.43 -16.53
CA LEU A 46 11.86 -1.22 -15.75
C LEU A 46 10.68 -0.26 -15.84
N ALA A 47 10.61 0.64 -14.89
CA ALA A 47 9.75 1.81 -14.94
C ALA A 47 10.43 3.03 -14.29
N LEU A 48 10.15 4.23 -14.80
CA LEU A 48 10.46 5.47 -14.11
C LEU A 48 9.35 5.78 -13.12
N ARG A 49 9.74 6.19 -11.93
CA ARG A 49 8.86 6.73 -10.90
C ARG A 49 9.15 8.21 -10.74
N LEU A 50 8.19 9.03 -11.13
CA LEU A 50 8.30 10.47 -11.26
C LEU A 50 7.29 11.14 -10.32
N PRO A 51 7.72 11.68 -9.17
CA PRO A 51 6.86 12.44 -8.27
C PRO A 51 6.11 13.58 -8.98
N ARG A 52 4.84 13.77 -8.60
CA ARG A 52 3.97 14.82 -9.15
C ARG A 52 4.02 16.10 -8.33
N HIS A 53 4.40 15.97 -7.07
CA HIS A 53 4.45 17.06 -6.10
C HIS A 53 5.47 16.76 -4.99
N GLN A 54 5.76 17.74 -4.16
CA GLN A 54 6.79 17.67 -3.12
C GLN A 54 6.57 16.52 -2.11
N MET A 55 5.30 16.19 -1.78
CA MET A 55 5.02 15.05 -0.92
C MET A 55 5.44 13.74 -1.58
N GLY A 56 5.11 13.53 -2.86
CA GLY A 56 5.55 12.36 -3.63
C GLY A 56 7.07 12.23 -3.67
N GLU A 57 7.82 13.34 -3.80
CA GLU A 57 9.29 13.33 -3.71
C GLU A 57 9.79 12.87 -2.34
N ARG A 58 9.16 13.31 -1.25
CA ARG A 58 9.52 12.86 0.11
C ARG A 58 9.29 11.35 0.27
N LEU A 59 8.14 10.85 -0.18
CA LEU A 59 7.81 9.42 -0.13
C LEU A 59 8.80 8.59 -0.96
N LEU A 60 9.11 9.04 -2.18
CA LEU A 60 10.16 8.40 -3.00
C LEU A 60 11.52 8.42 -2.31
N GLY A 61 11.87 9.51 -1.64
CA GLY A 61 13.11 9.60 -0.85
C GLY A 61 13.17 8.56 0.27
N GLN A 62 12.07 8.30 0.95
CA GLN A 62 11.96 7.24 1.97
C GLN A 62 12.11 5.84 1.34
N GLU A 63 11.47 5.58 0.21
CA GLU A 63 11.61 4.31 -0.49
C GLU A 63 13.05 4.05 -0.95
N ILE A 64 13.72 5.05 -1.55
CA ILE A 64 15.12 4.95 -1.95
C ILE A 64 16.02 4.59 -0.75
N GLN A 65 15.75 5.17 0.40
CA GLN A 65 16.53 4.92 1.62
C GLN A 65 16.24 3.55 2.24
N TRP A 66 14.98 3.14 2.33
CA TRP A 66 14.58 2.05 3.21
C TRP A 66 14.23 0.74 2.51
N LEU A 67 13.83 0.74 1.23
CA LEU A 67 13.54 -0.53 0.53
C LEU A 67 14.76 -1.44 0.41
N PRO A 68 15.99 -0.97 0.15
CA PRO A 68 17.16 -1.83 0.17
C PRO A 68 17.39 -2.48 1.54
N VAL A 69 17.18 -1.72 2.63
CA VAL A 69 17.32 -2.24 4.01
C VAL A 69 16.26 -3.31 4.28
N LEU A 70 15.00 -3.04 3.91
CA LEU A 70 13.90 -3.98 4.03
C LEU A 70 14.18 -5.27 3.26
N GLY A 71 14.58 -5.16 1.99
CA GLY A 71 14.92 -6.32 1.16
C GLY A 71 16.03 -7.19 1.76
N LEU A 72 17.08 -6.57 2.31
CA LEU A 72 18.17 -7.29 3.00
C LEU A 72 17.69 -7.96 4.29
N GLN A 73 16.83 -7.33 5.07
CA GLN A 73 16.34 -7.90 6.33
C GLN A 73 15.36 -9.05 6.14
N THR A 74 14.53 -8.96 5.11
CA THR A 74 13.42 -9.90 4.89
C THR A 74 13.71 -10.97 3.84
N GLY A 75 14.68 -10.74 2.98
CA GLY A 75 14.90 -11.55 1.77
C GLY A 75 13.81 -11.41 0.71
N MET A 76 12.88 -10.48 0.89
CA MET A 76 11.79 -10.25 -0.07
C MET A 76 12.29 -9.50 -1.30
N SER A 77 11.71 -9.84 -2.45
CA SER A 77 11.82 -8.98 -3.63
C SER A 77 10.99 -7.71 -3.41
N VAL A 78 11.65 -6.56 -3.38
CA VAL A 78 11.03 -5.25 -3.24
C VAL A 78 11.40 -4.37 -4.44
N PRO A 79 10.55 -3.42 -4.86
CA PRO A 79 10.81 -2.56 -6.02
C PRO A 79 11.79 -1.42 -5.65
N ALA A 80 12.95 -1.76 -5.08
CA ALA A 80 13.97 -0.80 -4.74
C ALA A 80 14.53 -0.10 -6.01
N ALA A 81 14.84 1.18 -5.89
CA ALA A 81 15.40 1.95 -7.00
C ALA A 81 16.75 1.36 -7.45
N VAL A 82 16.86 1.05 -8.74
CA VAL A 82 18.10 0.58 -9.37
C VAL A 82 18.93 1.77 -9.88
N TRP A 83 18.29 2.88 -10.22
CA TRP A 83 18.91 4.16 -10.52
C TRP A 83 18.08 5.30 -9.93
N THR A 84 18.75 6.39 -9.63
CA THR A 84 18.10 7.62 -9.15
C THR A 84 18.55 8.81 -9.97
N GLY A 85 17.65 9.74 -10.22
CA GLY A 85 17.95 10.99 -10.89
C GLY A 85 17.63 12.20 -10.00
N VAL A 86 18.20 13.33 -10.38
CA VAL A 86 18.05 14.61 -9.70
C VAL A 86 17.16 15.57 -10.51
N PRO A 87 16.67 16.66 -9.93
CA PRO A 87 15.93 17.68 -10.68
C PRO A 87 16.69 18.14 -11.93
N LEU A 88 15.96 18.40 -13.00
CA LEU A 88 16.50 18.89 -14.28
C LEU A 88 15.96 20.28 -14.56
N ALA A 89 16.84 21.23 -14.81
CA ALA A 89 16.45 22.59 -15.17
C ALA A 89 15.81 22.64 -16.57
N ALA A 90 14.89 23.57 -16.78
CA ALA A 90 14.40 23.88 -18.14
C ALA A 90 15.53 24.48 -18.97
N SER A 91 15.58 24.16 -20.27
CA SER A 91 16.54 24.70 -21.23
C SER A 91 15.85 24.91 -22.59
N PRO A 92 16.54 25.52 -23.59
CA PRO A 92 16.02 25.61 -24.96
C PRO A 92 15.64 24.24 -25.56
N ASP A 93 16.28 23.15 -25.09
CA ASP A 93 16.06 21.79 -25.58
C ASP A 93 14.80 21.13 -24.99
N GLY A 94 14.15 21.76 -23.98
CA GLY A 94 12.91 21.25 -23.45
C GLY A 94 12.60 21.61 -21.99
N PRO A 95 11.45 21.11 -21.47
CA PRO A 95 10.99 21.42 -20.14
C PRO A 95 11.89 20.81 -19.06
N GLY A 96 11.96 21.47 -17.90
CA GLY A 96 12.60 20.94 -16.70
C GLY A 96 11.69 19.97 -15.94
N TYR A 97 12.30 19.32 -14.95
CA TYR A 97 11.59 18.47 -13.99
C TYR A 97 12.09 18.78 -12.56
N PRO A 98 11.21 19.19 -11.62
CA PRO A 98 11.65 19.82 -10.38
C PRO A 98 11.99 18.86 -9.24
N TYR A 99 11.72 17.55 -9.39
CA TYR A 99 11.87 16.58 -8.30
C TYR A 99 12.95 15.56 -8.56
N ARG A 100 13.45 14.92 -7.49
CA ARG A 100 14.20 13.66 -7.60
C ARG A 100 13.29 12.60 -8.19
N TRP A 101 13.85 11.66 -8.94
CA TRP A 101 13.14 10.58 -9.59
C TRP A 101 13.92 9.27 -9.49
N ALA A 102 13.31 8.16 -9.82
CA ALA A 102 13.97 6.85 -9.76
C ALA A 102 13.58 5.97 -10.94
N VAL A 103 14.46 5.03 -11.28
CA VAL A 103 14.16 3.87 -12.09
C VAL A 103 14.05 2.67 -11.16
N VAL A 104 12.94 1.96 -11.25
CA VAL A 104 12.61 0.81 -10.41
C VAL A 104 12.34 -0.43 -11.28
N PRO A 105 12.52 -1.64 -10.76
CA PRO A 105 12.08 -2.85 -11.44
C PRO A 105 10.56 -2.78 -11.68
N TRP A 106 10.14 -3.24 -12.86
CA TRP A 106 8.73 -3.41 -13.17
C TRP A 106 8.22 -4.76 -12.67
N THR A 107 7.23 -4.78 -11.83
CA THR A 107 6.55 -6.01 -11.42
C THR A 107 5.51 -6.37 -12.46
N ALA A 108 5.84 -7.33 -13.32
CA ALA A 108 4.90 -7.82 -14.33
C ALA A 108 3.85 -8.73 -13.70
N GLY A 109 2.58 -8.53 -14.06
CA GLY A 109 1.49 -9.33 -13.52
C GLY A 109 0.15 -8.63 -13.65
N ARG A 110 -0.86 -9.17 -13.00
CA ARG A 110 -2.21 -8.61 -12.94
C ARG A 110 -2.43 -7.96 -11.57
N SER A 111 -2.98 -6.74 -11.56
CA SER A 111 -3.40 -6.11 -10.32
C SER A 111 -4.49 -6.94 -9.63
N ALA A 112 -4.33 -7.21 -8.34
CA ALA A 112 -5.38 -7.85 -7.57
C ALA A 112 -6.62 -6.96 -7.44
N GLY A 113 -6.47 -5.64 -7.62
CA GLY A 113 -7.59 -4.71 -7.69
C GLY A 113 -8.57 -4.97 -8.83
N ASP A 114 -8.11 -5.62 -9.92
CA ASP A 114 -8.95 -5.97 -11.08
C ASP A 114 -9.74 -7.27 -10.89
N LEU A 115 -9.60 -7.92 -9.74
CA LEU A 115 -10.25 -9.19 -9.42
C LEU A 115 -11.37 -8.98 -8.41
N THR A 116 -12.35 -9.90 -8.38
CA THR A 116 -13.35 -9.94 -7.31
C THR A 116 -12.76 -10.56 -6.04
N ALA A 117 -13.39 -10.34 -4.87
CA ALA A 117 -12.93 -10.91 -3.60
C ALA A 117 -12.87 -12.45 -3.62
N GLU A 118 -13.84 -13.09 -4.28
CA GLU A 118 -13.91 -14.56 -4.44
C GLU A 118 -12.70 -15.10 -5.21
N ILE A 119 -12.26 -14.40 -6.26
CA ILE A 119 -11.05 -14.78 -7.02
C ILE A 119 -9.80 -14.52 -6.17
N ARG A 120 -9.79 -13.42 -5.43
CA ARG A 120 -8.68 -13.06 -4.54
C ARG A 120 -8.50 -14.04 -3.38
N ASP A 121 -9.55 -14.72 -2.96
CA ASP A 121 -9.48 -15.76 -1.93
C ASP A 121 -8.47 -16.88 -2.24
N ALA A 122 -8.16 -17.10 -3.51
CA ALA A 122 -7.21 -18.12 -3.93
C ALA A 122 -5.75 -17.80 -3.53
N TYR A 123 -5.41 -16.52 -3.31
CA TYR A 123 -4.06 -16.15 -2.84
C TYR A 123 -4.01 -15.72 -1.36
N ALA A 124 -5.06 -15.97 -0.58
CA ALA A 124 -5.14 -15.54 0.82
C ALA A 124 -3.95 -16.05 1.67
N GLU A 125 -3.63 -17.33 1.58
CA GLU A 125 -2.50 -17.91 2.32
C GLU A 125 -1.13 -17.42 1.82
N PRO A 126 -0.82 -17.39 0.50
CA PRO A 126 0.41 -16.77 0.00
C PRO A 126 0.57 -15.31 0.47
N PHE A 127 -0.50 -14.51 0.43
CA PHE A 127 -0.46 -13.12 0.87
C PHE A 127 -0.21 -12.98 2.37
N ALA A 128 -0.80 -13.85 3.18
CA ALA A 128 -0.52 -13.94 4.61
C ALA A 128 0.96 -14.20 4.89
N ARG A 129 1.58 -15.14 4.15
CA ARG A 129 3.01 -15.41 4.26
C ARG A 129 3.88 -14.23 3.82
N THR A 130 3.47 -13.51 2.75
CA THR A 130 4.15 -12.30 2.29
C THR A 130 4.14 -11.22 3.39
N LEU A 131 2.98 -10.90 3.98
CA LEU A 131 2.91 -9.93 5.07
C LEU A 131 3.61 -10.42 6.35
N ALA A 132 3.55 -11.71 6.67
CA ALA A 132 4.28 -12.26 7.81
C ALA A 132 5.80 -12.13 7.65
N ALA A 133 6.31 -12.28 6.42
CA ALA A 133 7.72 -12.07 6.10
C ALA A 133 8.13 -10.58 6.16
N LEU A 134 7.23 -9.69 5.76
CA LEU A 134 7.42 -8.23 5.85
C LEU A 134 7.48 -7.76 7.32
N HIS A 135 6.59 -8.25 8.17
CA HIS A 135 6.39 -7.79 9.53
C HIS A 135 7.49 -8.25 10.49
N VAL A 136 8.76 -8.03 10.15
CA VAL A 136 9.92 -8.22 11.02
C VAL A 136 10.23 -6.93 11.80
N PRO A 137 11.01 -6.98 12.90
CA PRO A 137 11.41 -5.78 13.62
C PRO A 137 12.06 -4.74 12.69
N GLY A 138 11.61 -3.51 12.77
CA GLY A 138 12.12 -2.42 11.95
C GLY A 138 13.56 -2.05 12.29
N ALA A 139 14.28 -1.50 11.32
CA ALA A 139 15.61 -0.97 11.54
C ALA A 139 15.60 0.29 12.42
N ALA A 140 16.70 0.58 13.09
CA ALA A 140 16.86 1.82 13.85
C ALA A 140 16.71 3.05 12.94
N GLY A 141 15.87 4.01 13.34
CA GLY A 141 15.57 5.21 12.55
C GLY A 141 14.59 5.00 11.41
N ALA A 142 13.98 3.81 11.30
CA ALA A 142 12.93 3.55 10.31
C ALA A 142 11.75 4.54 10.46
N PRO A 143 11.06 4.91 9.36
CA PRO A 143 10.04 5.94 9.37
C PRO A 143 8.80 5.54 10.18
N VAL A 144 8.22 6.51 10.88
CA VAL A 144 6.90 6.40 11.49
C VAL A 144 5.89 7.13 10.61
N SER A 145 4.72 6.54 10.41
CA SER A 145 3.70 7.12 9.54
C SER A 145 3.20 8.48 10.07
N PRO A 146 3.23 9.55 9.28
CA PRO A 146 2.70 10.85 9.69
C PRO A 146 1.16 10.88 9.74
N VAL A 147 0.50 9.87 9.18
CA VAL A 147 -0.98 9.77 9.13
C VAL A 147 -1.55 8.74 10.09
N GLY A 148 -0.71 8.13 10.94
CA GLY A 148 -1.10 7.25 12.02
C GLY A 148 -1.06 5.75 11.70
N ARG A 149 -0.73 5.33 10.48
CA ARG A 149 -0.60 3.90 10.12
C ARG A 149 0.46 3.21 11.00
N GLY A 150 0.16 2.01 11.48
CA GLY A 150 1.03 1.28 12.39
C GLY A 150 1.12 1.83 13.82
N GLN A 151 0.40 2.90 14.13
CA GLN A 151 0.21 3.39 15.49
C GLN A 151 -1.06 2.80 16.11
N GLY A 152 -1.39 3.12 17.35
CA GLY A 152 -2.66 2.73 17.94
C GLY A 152 -3.84 3.42 17.25
N ILE A 153 -5.01 2.75 17.22
CA ILE A 153 -6.21 3.28 16.57
C ILE A 153 -6.67 4.63 17.15
N GLU A 154 -6.28 4.94 18.39
CA GLU A 154 -6.51 6.23 19.04
C GLU A 154 -5.94 7.41 18.26
N THR A 155 -4.85 7.23 17.50
CA THR A 155 -4.22 8.29 16.68
C THR A 155 -5.09 8.77 15.53
N VAL A 156 -6.05 7.96 15.12
CA VAL A 156 -6.99 8.26 14.02
C VAL A 156 -8.43 8.41 14.51
N LEU A 157 -8.68 8.31 15.82
CA LEU A 157 -10.02 8.21 16.41
C LEU A 157 -10.91 9.41 16.09
N ASP A 158 -10.40 10.63 16.18
CA ASP A 158 -11.20 11.83 15.90
C ASP A 158 -11.64 11.87 14.43
N ARG A 159 -10.76 11.47 13.51
CA ARG A 159 -11.09 11.36 12.08
C ARG A 159 -12.13 10.25 11.81
N VAL A 160 -12.06 9.13 12.53
CA VAL A 160 -13.04 8.05 12.44
C VAL A 160 -14.40 8.54 12.93
N ARG A 161 -14.45 9.17 14.11
CA ARG A 161 -15.68 9.72 14.69
C ARG A 161 -16.33 10.80 13.80
N GLU A 162 -15.54 11.67 13.23
CA GLU A 162 -16.00 12.68 12.27
C GLU A 162 -16.65 12.00 11.05
N ARG A 163 -15.96 11.07 10.41
CA ARG A 163 -16.48 10.34 9.25
C ARG A 163 -17.75 9.54 9.55
N LEU A 164 -17.85 8.92 10.72
CA LEU A 164 -19.07 8.23 11.14
C LEU A 164 -20.24 9.20 11.29
N ARG A 165 -20.02 10.37 11.95
CA ARG A 165 -21.06 11.40 12.06
C ARG A 165 -21.53 11.91 10.70
N ASP A 166 -20.59 12.23 9.82
CA ASP A 166 -20.89 12.77 8.49
C ASP A 166 -21.69 11.79 7.61
N ARG A 167 -21.56 10.49 7.89
CA ARG A 167 -22.23 9.41 7.15
C ARG A 167 -23.45 8.81 7.84
N THR A 168 -23.89 9.37 8.96
CA THR A 168 -25.03 8.82 9.71
C THR A 168 -26.29 8.76 8.84
N ALA A 169 -26.52 9.76 8.00
CA ALA A 169 -27.66 9.79 7.08
C ALA A 169 -27.60 8.70 5.99
N GLU A 170 -26.41 8.32 5.56
CA GLU A 170 -26.16 7.30 4.52
C GLU A 170 -26.19 5.89 5.11
N LEU A 171 -25.50 5.65 6.23
CA LEU A 171 -25.32 4.34 6.85
C LEU A 171 -26.46 3.96 7.80
N GLY A 172 -27.12 4.95 8.38
CA GLY A 172 -28.12 4.75 9.44
C GLY A 172 -27.50 4.58 10.83
N GLU A 173 -28.25 4.97 11.86
CA GLU A 173 -27.78 4.96 13.26
C GLU A 173 -27.32 3.58 13.76
N ARG A 174 -28.00 2.50 13.32
CA ARG A 174 -27.65 1.13 13.73
C ARG A 174 -26.25 0.75 13.26
N GLN A 175 -25.93 0.97 11.97
CA GLN A 175 -24.63 0.63 11.41
C GLN A 175 -23.53 1.52 12.00
N VAL A 176 -23.79 2.82 12.14
CA VAL A 176 -22.85 3.74 12.81
C VAL A 176 -22.57 3.31 14.24
N GLY A 177 -23.59 2.89 15.00
CA GLY A 177 -23.45 2.35 16.36
C GLY A 177 -22.56 1.10 16.37
N HIS A 178 -22.84 0.13 15.48
CA HIS A 178 -22.04 -1.09 15.36
C HIS A 178 -20.58 -0.81 15.01
N LEU A 179 -20.32 0.05 14.02
CA LEU A 179 -18.95 0.44 13.66
C LEU A 179 -18.24 1.15 14.83
N GLY A 180 -18.97 1.96 15.60
CA GLY A 180 -18.47 2.58 16.81
C GLY A 180 -18.07 1.55 17.89
N GLU A 181 -18.83 0.48 18.05
CA GLU A 181 -18.52 -0.64 18.95
C GLU A 181 -17.25 -1.39 18.51
N LEU A 182 -17.06 -1.62 17.19
CA LEU A 182 -15.82 -2.23 16.67
C LEU A 182 -14.58 -1.36 16.93
N ILE A 183 -14.71 -0.06 16.80
CA ILE A 183 -13.64 0.88 17.16
C ILE A 183 -13.35 0.83 18.67
N GLN A 184 -14.39 0.78 19.50
CA GLN A 184 -14.22 0.67 20.95
C GLN A 184 -13.52 -0.64 21.34
N GLN A 185 -13.93 -1.77 20.75
CA GLN A 185 -13.26 -3.05 20.95
C GLN A 185 -11.76 -2.99 20.56
N ALA A 186 -11.44 -2.30 19.46
CA ALA A 186 -10.04 -2.12 19.03
C ALA A 186 -9.23 -1.25 20.00
N LEU A 187 -9.86 -0.23 20.61
CA LEU A 187 -9.25 0.60 21.67
C LEU A 187 -8.99 -0.18 22.96
N ASP A 188 -9.92 -1.07 23.30
CA ASP A 188 -9.85 -1.88 24.55
C ASP A 188 -8.95 -3.12 24.37
N ALA A 189 -8.63 -3.50 23.14
CA ALA A 189 -7.77 -4.64 22.86
C ALA A 189 -6.34 -4.42 23.37
N ARG A 190 -5.71 -5.50 23.85
CA ARG A 190 -4.30 -5.45 24.26
C ARG A 190 -3.45 -4.84 23.14
N PRO A 191 -2.66 -3.79 23.45
CA PRO A 191 -1.83 -3.12 22.44
C PRO A 191 -0.74 -4.05 21.89
N HIS A 192 -0.14 -3.64 20.78
CA HIS A 192 1.03 -4.33 20.25
C HIS A 192 2.19 -4.20 21.24
N GLU A 193 2.69 -5.35 21.69
CA GLU A 193 3.87 -5.44 22.56
C GLU A 193 5.09 -5.87 21.75
N GLY A 194 6.24 -5.30 22.08
CA GLY A 194 7.50 -5.58 21.40
C GLY A 194 7.93 -4.50 20.41
N PRO A 195 9.02 -4.74 19.65
CA PRO A 195 9.56 -3.73 18.75
C PRO A 195 8.60 -3.44 17.59
N PRO A 196 8.52 -2.15 17.16
CA PRO A 196 7.77 -1.80 15.95
C PRO A 196 8.24 -2.63 14.76
N ARG A 197 7.31 -3.09 13.93
CA ARG A 197 7.60 -3.95 12.79
C ARG A 197 7.51 -3.18 11.49
N TRP A 198 8.27 -3.59 10.48
CA TRP A 198 8.08 -3.07 9.14
C TRP A 198 6.65 -3.29 8.67
N LEU A 199 6.08 -2.29 8.05
CA LEU A 199 4.74 -2.27 7.48
C LEU A 199 4.82 -1.72 6.05
N HIS A 200 4.01 -2.26 5.17
CA HIS A 200 3.79 -1.66 3.87
C HIS A 200 3.10 -0.28 4.03
N GLY A 201 2.19 -0.20 5.00
CA GLY A 201 1.39 0.98 5.30
C GLY A 201 0.10 1.09 4.49
N ASP A 202 0.03 0.51 3.28
CA ASP A 202 -1.18 0.50 2.45
C ASP A 202 -1.30 -0.74 1.55
N PRO A 203 -1.28 -1.98 2.10
CA PRO A 203 -1.25 -3.20 1.30
C PRO A 203 -2.65 -3.60 0.79
N HIS A 204 -3.33 -2.69 0.11
CA HIS A 204 -4.65 -2.96 -0.48
C HIS A 204 -4.54 -3.69 -1.84
N PRO A 205 -5.65 -4.24 -2.42
CA PRO A 205 -5.59 -5.04 -3.64
C PRO A 205 -4.93 -4.35 -4.84
N ARG A 206 -5.00 -3.02 -4.97
CA ARG A 206 -4.36 -2.30 -6.07
C ARG A 206 -2.84 -2.18 -5.92
N ASN A 207 -2.33 -2.28 -4.69
CA ASN A 207 -0.91 -2.32 -4.38
C ASN A 207 -0.37 -3.75 -4.30
N THR A 208 -1.16 -4.72 -4.81
CA THR A 208 -0.78 -6.13 -4.89
C THR A 208 -0.86 -6.60 -6.34
N VAL A 209 0.26 -7.07 -6.88
CA VAL A 209 0.38 -7.62 -8.23
C VAL A 209 0.52 -9.13 -8.14
N LEU A 210 -0.32 -9.86 -8.84
CA LEU A 210 -0.23 -11.31 -8.97
C LEU A 210 0.68 -11.64 -10.14
N THR A 211 1.89 -12.09 -9.83
CA THR A 211 2.87 -12.52 -10.83
C THR A 211 2.57 -13.96 -11.23
N ALA A 212 2.44 -14.24 -12.52
CA ALA A 212 2.24 -15.61 -12.99
C ALA A 212 3.47 -16.45 -12.64
N ALA A 213 3.28 -17.59 -11.98
CA ALA A 213 4.30 -18.61 -11.95
C ALA A 213 4.41 -19.21 -13.37
N PRO A 214 5.63 -19.48 -13.89
CA PRO A 214 5.83 -19.89 -15.28
C PRO A 214 5.13 -21.19 -15.69
N GLN A 215 4.52 -21.94 -14.79
CA GLN A 215 3.93 -23.26 -15.02
C GLN A 215 2.67 -23.59 -14.19
N ASP A 216 2.12 -22.64 -13.42
CA ASP A 216 0.98 -22.93 -12.55
C ASP A 216 -0.32 -22.32 -13.08
N GLU A 217 -1.38 -23.13 -13.11
CA GLU A 217 -2.76 -22.72 -13.37
C GLU A 217 -3.39 -21.92 -12.21
N GLY A 218 -2.59 -21.51 -11.23
CA GLY A 218 -3.03 -20.76 -10.03
C GLY A 218 -3.09 -19.25 -10.23
N PRO A 219 -3.62 -18.51 -9.23
CA PRO A 219 -3.79 -17.05 -9.32
C PRO A 219 -2.48 -16.26 -9.34
N GLY A 220 -1.32 -16.92 -9.27
CA GLY A 220 0.00 -16.30 -9.17
C GLY A 220 0.43 -15.97 -7.74
N SER A 221 1.69 -15.55 -7.59
CA SER A 221 2.23 -15.13 -6.29
C SER A 221 1.97 -13.65 -6.05
N PRO A 222 1.43 -13.25 -4.87
CA PRO A 222 1.20 -11.85 -4.56
C PRO A 222 2.53 -11.14 -4.27
N GLN A 223 2.79 -10.06 -5.01
CA GLN A 223 3.90 -9.15 -4.83
C GLN A 223 3.36 -7.79 -4.42
N LEU A 224 3.95 -7.19 -3.38
CA LEU A 224 3.62 -5.85 -2.94
C LEU A 224 4.35 -4.82 -3.80
N VAL A 225 3.64 -3.77 -4.18
CA VAL A 225 4.15 -2.62 -4.92
C VAL A 225 3.67 -1.33 -4.26
N ASP A 226 4.29 -0.20 -4.58
CA ASP A 226 3.96 1.11 -4.02
C ASP A 226 4.15 1.19 -2.49
N PHE A 227 5.41 1.21 -2.08
CA PHE A 227 5.82 1.34 -0.68
C PHE A 227 5.91 2.80 -0.20
N GLY A 228 5.20 3.73 -0.84
CA GLY A 228 5.21 5.14 -0.45
C GLY A 228 4.83 5.39 1.01
N ASP A 229 4.01 4.52 1.58
CA ASP A 229 3.58 4.58 2.99
C ASP A 229 4.40 3.67 3.92
N LEU A 230 5.56 3.15 3.45
CA LEU A 230 6.45 2.31 4.26
C LEU A 230 6.74 2.95 5.62
N CYS A 231 6.49 2.21 6.67
CA CYS A 231 6.70 2.67 8.04
C CYS A 231 6.96 1.51 8.99
N VAL A 232 7.15 1.83 10.28
CA VAL A 232 7.22 0.81 11.33
C VAL A 232 6.10 1.02 12.36
N GLY A 233 5.57 -0.10 12.90
CA GLY A 233 4.53 -0.04 13.91
C GLY A 233 3.86 -1.37 14.22
N ASP A 234 2.57 -1.29 14.58
CA ASP A 234 1.69 -2.44 14.82
C ASP A 234 1.19 -3.04 13.49
N PRO A 235 1.42 -4.33 13.21
CA PRO A 235 0.90 -5.02 12.04
C PRO A 235 -0.62 -4.94 11.84
N ALA A 236 -1.36 -4.66 12.89
CA ALA A 236 -2.82 -4.56 12.82
C ALA A 236 -3.30 -3.60 11.72
N SER A 237 -2.56 -2.51 11.46
CA SER A 237 -2.94 -1.56 10.40
C SER A 237 -2.88 -2.19 9.00
N ASP A 238 -1.80 -2.91 8.67
CA ASP A 238 -1.69 -3.61 7.38
C ASP A 238 -2.73 -4.73 7.25
N LEU A 239 -2.94 -5.50 8.33
CA LEU A 239 -3.90 -6.60 8.36
C LEU A 239 -5.35 -6.14 8.21
N GLY A 240 -5.66 -4.88 8.57
CA GLY A 240 -6.96 -4.26 8.33
C GLY A 240 -7.37 -4.23 6.84
N GLN A 241 -6.40 -4.24 5.93
CA GLN A 241 -6.67 -4.31 4.48
C GLN A 241 -7.18 -5.69 4.01
N SER A 242 -7.08 -6.73 4.84
CA SER A 242 -7.63 -8.05 4.51
C SER A 242 -9.15 -8.05 4.32
N TRP A 243 -9.87 -7.06 4.87
CA TRP A 243 -11.30 -6.85 4.63
C TRP A 243 -11.61 -6.30 3.23
N ASP A 244 -10.68 -5.58 2.59
CA ASP A 244 -10.81 -5.22 1.17
C ASP A 244 -10.38 -6.37 0.25
N HIS A 245 -9.38 -7.17 0.66
CA HIS A 245 -8.85 -8.27 -0.16
C HIS A 245 -9.83 -9.43 -0.31
N PHE A 246 -10.41 -9.93 0.79
CA PHE A 246 -10.99 -11.27 0.85
C PHE A 246 -12.44 -11.29 1.29
N THR A 247 -13.14 -12.35 0.86
CA THR A 247 -14.41 -12.76 1.51
C THR A 247 -14.12 -13.19 2.96
N SER A 248 -15.17 -13.43 3.74
CA SER A 248 -15.01 -13.97 5.12
C SER A 248 -14.23 -15.27 5.12
N ALA A 249 -14.50 -16.18 4.18
CA ALA A 249 -13.79 -17.47 4.07
C ALA A 249 -12.32 -17.30 3.68
N GLY A 250 -12.01 -16.40 2.74
CA GLY A 250 -10.62 -16.08 2.37
C GLY A 250 -9.86 -15.44 3.52
N ARG A 251 -10.51 -14.53 4.27
CA ARG A 251 -9.91 -13.86 5.42
C ARG A 251 -9.62 -14.82 6.58
N GLU A 252 -10.48 -15.84 6.79
CA GLU A 252 -10.19 -16.90 7.78
C GLU A 252 -8.93 -17.68 7.42
N ARG A 253 -8.77 -18.09 6.15
CA ARG A 253 -7.55 -18.75 5.66
C ARG A 253 -6.32 -17.85 5.78
N PHE A 254 -6.46 -16.58 5.41
CA PHE A 254 -5.41 -15.57 5.58
C PHE A 254 -4.99 -15.44 7.05
N ARG A 255 -5.95 -15.30 7.98
CA ARG A 255 -5.70 -15.22 9.43
C ARG A 255 -4.95 -16.44 9.94
N ALA A 256 -5.44 -17.64 9.62
CA ALA A 256 -4.82 -18.88 10.03
C ALA A 256 -3.37 -19.01 9.54
N ALA A 257 -3.13 -18.72 8.25
CA ALA A 257 -1.79 -18.77 7.67
C ALA A 257 -0.84 -17.72 8.26
N TYR A 258 -1.33 -16.50 8.51
CA TYR A 258 -0.55 -15.45 9.16
C TYR A 258 -0.19 -15.83 10.60
N GLY A 259 -1.17 -16.28 11.39
CA GLY A 259 -0.94 -16.73 12.78
C GLY A 259 0.07 -17.87 12.86
N GLN A 260 -0.04 -18.84 11.95
CA GLN A 260 0.93 -19.94 11.84
C GLN A 260 2.34 -19.43 11.50
N ALA A 261 2.47 -18.58 10.48
CA ALA A 261 3.76 -18.04 10.04
C ALA A 261 4.44 -17.18 11.11
N ARG A 262 3.65 -16.53 11.96
CA ARG A 262 4.12 -15.68 13.06
C ARG A 262 4.25 -16.41 14.40
N GLY A 263 3.78 -17.65 14.51
CA GLY A 263 3.79 -18.42 15.76
C GLY A 263 2.94 -17.77 16.85
N LEU A 264 1.79 -17.15 16.50
CA LEU A 264 0.94 -16.43 17.47
C LEU A 264 0.25 -17.42 18.41
N THR A 265 0.17 -17.05 19.69
CA THR A 265 -0.77 -17.69 20.60
C THR A 265 -2.21 -17.31 20.25
N ALA A 266 -3.21 -18.06 20.74
CA ALA A 266 -4.61 -17.71 20.53
C ALA A 266 -4.98 -16.33 21.09
N GLU A 267 -4.37 -15.93 22.21
CA GLU A 267 -4.58 -14.63 22.83
C GLU A 267 -3.96 -13.50 22.00
N ASP A 268 -2.72 -13.68 21.50
CA ASP A 268 -2.04 -12.70 20.64
C ASP A 268 -2.79 -12.53 19.31
N ASP A 269 -3.25 -13.64 18.72
CA ASP A 269 -4.04 -13.62 17.49
C ASP A 269 -5.36 -12.87 17.72
N GLN A 270 -6.09 -13.17 18.79
CA GLN A 270 -7.35 -12.47 19.10
C GLN A 270 -7.14 -10.96 19.26
N ALA A 271 -6.14 -10.55 20.04
CA ALA A 271 -5.85 -9.14 20.28
C ALA A 271 -5.45 -8.42 18.99
N LEU A 272 -4.59 -9.03 18.17
CA LEU A 272 -4.15 -8.49 16.89
C LEU A 272 -5.32 -8.29 15.92
N TRP A 273 -6.19 -9.29 15.77
CA TRP A 273 -7.32 -9.22 14.84
C TRP A 273 -8.42 -8.28 15.32
N THR A 274 -8.59 -8.12 16.62
CA THR A 274 -9.49 -7.09 17.18
C THR A 274 -9.02 -5.69 16.79
N ARG A 275 -7.70 -5.41 16.91
CA ARG A 275 -7.14 -4.13 16.46
C ARG A 275 -7.21 -3.96 14.93
N ALA A 276 -6.91 -5.02 14.17
CA ALA A 276 -7.00 -5.00 12.71
C ALA A 276 -8.42 -4.70 12.22
N ARG A 277 -9.46 -5.21 12.91
CA ARG A 277 -10.86 -4.90 12.60
C ARG A 277 -11.18 -3.42 12.76
N GLY A 278 -10.64 -2.76 13.79
CA GLY A 278 -10.75 -1.31 13.94
C GLY A 278 -10.09 -0.54 12.79
N TRP A 279 -8.93 -1.00 12.33
CA TRP A 279 -8.27 -0.43 11.15
C TRP A 279 -9.09 -0.65 9.88
N ALA A 280 -9.74 -1.80 9.73
CA ALA A 280 -10.64 -2.06 8.60
C ALA A 280 -11.82 -1.07 8.56
N VAL A 281 -12.42 -0.75 9.72
CA VAL A 281 -13.45 0.32 9.81
C VAL A 281 -12.86 1.66 9.34
N HIS A 282 -11.67 2.04 9.80
CA HIS A 282 -11.02 3.28 9.40
C HIS A 282 -10.80 3.34 7.88
N TYR A 283 -10.29 2.27 7.26
CA TYR A 283 -10.05 2.23 5.81
C TYR A 283 -11.35 2.25 5.01
N ALA A 284 -12.37 1.50 5.42
CA ALA A 284 -13.68 1.53 4.78
C ALA A 284 -14.26 2.96 4.73
N LEU A 285 -14.16 3.69 5.85
CA LEU A 285 -14.63 5.08 5.93
C LEU A 285 -13.79 6.06 5.08
N ILE A 286 -12.49 5.82 4.90
CA ILE A 286 -11.63 6.58 3.97
C ILE A 286 -12.07 6.33 2.53
N TYR A 287 -12.36 5.09 2.17
CA TYR A 287 -12.74 4.72 0.81
C TYR A 287 -14.10 5.30 0.41
N LEU A 288 -15.01 5.44 1.36
CA LEU A 288 -16.33 6.05 1.12
C LEU A 288 -16.31 7.57 0.92
N ASP A 289 -15.15 8.23 1.04
CA ASP A 289 -15.07 9.68 0.79
C ASP A 289 -15.58 10.00 -0.64
N PRO A 290 -16.52 10.95 -0.81
CA PRO A 290 -17.13 11.28 -2.09
C PRO A 290 -16.11 11.70 -3.17
N HIS A 291 -14.95 12.22 -2.75
CA HIS A 291 -13.87 12.64 -3.64
C HIS A 291 -12.98 11.47 -4.10
N ARG A 292 -13.19 10.27 -3.57
CA ARG A 292 -12.47 9.07 -3.99
C ARG A 292 -13.05 8.50 -5.29
N PRO A 293 -12.24 7.82 -6.11
CA PRO A 293 -12.72 7.08 -7.27
C PRO A 293 -13.85 6.12 -6.91
N GLU A 294 -14.82 5.96 -7.81
CA GLU A 294 -16.01 5.11 -7.58
C GLU A 294 -15.67 3.69 -7.16
N GLU A 295 -14.59 3.14 -7.73
CA GLU A 295 -14.11 1.79 -7.40
C GLU A 295 -13.65 1.66 -5.94
N LEU A 296 -12.99 2.70 -5.37
CA LEU A 296 -12.64 2.72 -3.96
C LEU A 296 -13.88 2.84 -3.10
N ARG A 297 -14.83 3.67 -3.50
CA ARG A 297 -16.10 3.80 -2.76
C ARG A 297 -16.88 2.47 -2.73
N ARG A 298 -16.90 1.74 -3.85
CA ARG A 298 -17.47 0.39 -3.89
C ARG A 298 -16.71 -0.59 -2.98
N ALA A 299 -15.38 -0.50 -2.93
CA ALA A 299 -14.58 -1.31 -2.01
C ALA A 299 -14.92 -1.00 -0.56
N GLY A 300 -15.03 0.28 -0.18
CA GLY A 300 -15.47 0.71 1.15
C GLY A 300 -16.84 0.15 1.53
N GLY A 301 -17.82 0.19 0.61
CA GLY A 301 -19.14 -0.40 0.81
C GLY A 301 -19.07 -1.90 1.11
N ARG A 302 -18.34 -2.66 0.28
CA ARG A 302 -18.14 -4.12 0.53
C ARG A 302 -17.45 -4.40 1.86
N MET A 303 -16.45 -3.61 2.24
CA MET A 303 -15.80 -3.76 3.55
C MET A 303 -16.79 -3.59 4.70
N LEU A 304 -17.70 -2.61 4.61
CA LEU A 304 -18.73 -2.40 5.63
C LEU A 304 -19.71 -3.58 5.70
N GLU A 305 -20.15 -4.12 4.56
CA GLU A 305 -21.02 -5.31 4.53
C GLU A 305 -20.38 -6.50 5.25
N VAL A 306 -19.08 -6.70 5.05
CA VAL A 306 -18.31 -7.79 5.70
C VAL A 306 -18.04 -7.50 7.17
N LEU A 307 -17.96 -6.24 7.59
CA LEU A 307 -17.77 -5.84 8.97
C LEU A 307 -19.06 -5.98 9.80
N ASP A 308 -20.24 -5.87 9.15
CA ASP A 308 -21.55 -6.06 9.77
C ASP A 308 -21.93 -7.56 9.97
N SER A 309 -21.23 -8.49 9.32
CA SER A 309 -21.45 -9.93 9.41
C SER A 309 -20.59 -10.56 10.52
#